data_3eb2d8653adc4a59372f75354155e721
#
_entry.id   3eb2d8653adc4a59372f75354155e721
#
_cell.length_a   1.000
_cell.length_b   1.000
_cell.length_c   1.000
_cell.angle_alpha   90.00
_cell.angle_beta   90.00
_cell.angle_gamma   90.00
#
_symmetry.space_group_name_H-M   'P 1'
#
loop_
_entity.id
_entity.type
_entity.pdbx_description
1 polymer ?
#
loop_
_entity_poly.entity_id
_entity_poly.type
_entity_poly.pdbx_seq_one_letter_code
_entity_poly.pdbx_strand_id
1 'polypeptide(L)'
;MIRFPNAKINLWLRIVARRPDGYHNIETVFYPIQLQDALEIVPTSQQETELSLSGIVIDGDPQNNLVMKAWRRLSCRFSLPPISIYLHKAIPFGAGLGGGSSDAAFLLAMVRDYFRLPLSDDELDKEAASLGADCPFFLHNKPLLAKGIGDEFEPIELSLKSYRIVLVKPSVSVPTSVAYSLVTPVLPEEPVRDTVSRPVEEWRGRLINDFEESVFARFPEIGEIKDRLYEQGAVYASMSGSGSSVFALFDKEVDLADCYPGCFVWTGICEV
;
A
#
# COMPACT_ATOMS: atom_id res chain seq x y z
N MET A 1 5.99 4.14 -22.83
CA MET A 1 4.77 3.60 -22.17
C MET A 1 4.67 4.23 -20.79
N ILE A 2 3.48 4.73 -20.41
CA ILE A 2 3.22 5.32 -19.07
C ILE A 2 2.10 4.58 -18.37
N ARG A 3 2.20 4.42 -17.03
CA ARG A 3 1.19 3.89 -16.12
C ARG A 3 1.19 4.72 -14.83
N PHE A 4 0.14 4.57 -14.05
CA PHE A 4 -0.05 5.29 -12.80
C PHE A 4 -0.19 4.30 -11.63
N PRO A 5 0.94 3.87 -11.03
CA PRO A 5 0.94 3.00 -9.86
C PRO A 5 0.16 3.65 -8.71
N ASN A 6 -0.85 2.96 -8.21
CA ASN A 6 -1.71 3.47 -7.15
C ASN A 6 -1.31 2.94 -5.76
N ALA A 7 -1.70 3.66 -4.72
CA ALA A 7 -1.56 3.22 -3.34
C ALA A 7 -2.62 2.18 -2.94
N LYS A 8 -2.43 1.56 -1.79
CA LYS A 8 -3.43 0.75 -1.07
C LYS A 8 -3.59 1.24 0.36
N ILE A 9 -4.71 0.89 0.97
CA ILE A 9 -4.91 0.95 2.42
C ILE A 9 -5.17 -0.44 2.97
N ASN A 10 -4.98 -0.61 4.29
CA ASN A 10 -5.41 -1.78 5.02
C ASN A 10 -6.69 -1.42 5.79
N LEU A 11 -7.84 -1.94 5.37
CA LEU A 11 -9.11 -1.73 6.07
C LEU A 11 -9.20 -2.51 7.38
N TRP A 12 -8.52 -3.65 7.44
CA TRP A 12 -8.38 -4.55 8.56
C TRP A 12 -6.95 -5.03 8.62
N LEU A 13 -6.38 -5.19 9.79
CA LEU A 13 -5.08 -5.83 9.95
C LEU A 13 -5.00 -6.50 11.31
N ARG A 14 -4.89 -7.84 11.33
CA ARG A 14 -4.73 -8.63 12.53
C ARG A 14 -3.43 -9.42 12.47
N ILE A 15 -2.75 -9.49 13.57
CA ILE A 15 -1.56 -10.32 13.76
C ILE A 15 -2.01 -11.61 14.43
N VAL A 16 -2.13 -12.70 13.65
CA VAL A 16 -2.79 -13.94 14.13
C VAL A 16 -1.82 -14.94 14.75
N ALA A 17 -0.54 -14.91 14.37
CA ALA A 17 0.47 -15.79 14.93
C ALA A 17 1.89 -15.26 14.71
N ARG A 18 2.82 -15.63 15.61
CA ARG A 18 4.26 -15.47 15.38
C ARG A 18 4.83 -16.76 14.80
N ARG A 19 5.62 -16.64 13.74
CA ARG A 19 6.23 -17.77 13.03
C ARG A 19 7.62 -18.11 13.59
N PRO A 20 8.09 -19.35 13.43
CA PRO A 20 9.45 -19.73 13.83
C PRO A 20 10.56 -19.01 13.07
N ASP A 21 10.28 -18.53 11.85
CA ASP A 21 11.21 -17.77 11.01
C ASP A 21 11.35 -16.29 11.40
N GLY A 22 10.62 -15.87 12.46
CA GLY A 22 10.63 -14.50 12.99
C GLY A 22 9.60 -13.56 12.34
N TYR A 23 8.92 -13.99 11.27
CA TYR A 23 7.79 -13.29 10.69
C TYR A 23 6.51 -13.50 11.50
N HIS A 24 5.44 -12.81 11.11
CA HIS A 24 4.11 -12.97 11.69
C HIS A 24 3.13 -13.38 10.60
N ASN A 25 2.21 -14.29 10.95
CA ASN A 25 1.02 -14.48 10.14
C ASN A 25 0.06 -13.35 10.41
N ILE A 26 -0.45 -12.78 9.33
CA ILE A 26 -1.42 -11.68 9.37
C ILE A 26 -2.70 -12.08 8.64
N GLU A 27 -3.78 -11.40 8.97
CA GLU A 27 -4.98 -11.29 8.13
C GLU A 27 -5.23 -9.82 7.86
N THR A 28 -5.37 -9.44 6.59
CA THR A 28 -5.60 -8.03 6.22
C THR A 28 -6.50 -7.92 5.00
N VAL A 29 -7.29 -6.85 4.94
CA VAL A 29 -8.04 -6.49 3.73
C VAL A 29 -7.31 -5.34 3.05
N PHE A 30 -6.71 -5.62 1.89
CA PHE A 30 -6.14 -4.60 1.03
C PHE A 30 -7.22 -3.99 0.14
N TYR A 31 -7.20 -2.67 0.07
CA TYR A 31 -8.09 -1.89 -0.78
C TYR A 31 -7.29 -0.87 -1.59
N PRO A 32 -7.36 -0.88 -2.94
CA PRO A 32 -6.64 0.07 -3.78
C PRO A 32 -7.30 1.45 -3.71
N ILE A 33 -6.51 2.51 -3.69
CA ILE A 33 -6.98 3.90 -3.70
C ILE A 33 -6.31 4.69 -4.82
N GLN A 34 -6.92 5.79 -5.28
CA GLN A 34 -6.49 6.57 -6.45
C GLN A 34 -5.41 7.64 -6.16
N LEU A 35 -4.70 7.52 -5.04
CA LEU A 35 -3.44 8.23 -4.85
C LEU A 35 -2.37 7.51 -5.67
N GLN A 36 -1.81 8.16 -6.68
CA GLN A 36 -0.99 7.52 -7.71
C GLN A 36 0.35 8.20 -7.92
N ASP A 37 1.37 7.39 -8.16
CA ASP A 37 2.63 7.81 -8.76
C ASP A 37 2.50 7.82 -10.29
N ALA A 38 3.50 8.34 -11.01
CA ALA A 38 3.57 8.19 -12.46
C ALA A 38 4.88 7.49 -12.85
N LEU A 39 4.75 6.39 -13.61
CA LEU A 39 5.86 5.56 -14.03
C LEU A 39 5.90 5.48 -15.57
N GLU A 40 7.04 5.88 -16.14
CA GLU A 40 7.24 5.82 -17.58
C GLU A 40 8.48 5.00 -17.93
N ILE A 41 8.38 4.20 -18.99
CA ILE A 41 9.51 3.52 -19.63
C ILE A 41 9.61 3.95 -21.09
N VAL A 42 10.83 4.24 -21.51
CA VAL A 42 11.13 4.60 -22.91
C VAL A 42 12.40 3.90 -23.39
N PRO A 43 12.53 3.62 -24.69
CA PRO A 43 13.79 3.15 -25.27
C PRO A 43 14.92 4.14 -24.98
N THR A 44 16.13 3.63 -24.81
CA THR A 44 17.32 4.47 -24.65
C THR A 44 18.42 4.04 -25.62
N SER A 45 19.28 4.99 -26.00
CA SER A 45 20.53 4.71 -26.69
C SER A 45 21.70 4.51 -25.73
N GLN A 46 21.47 4.61 -24.44
CA GLN A 46 22.48 4.40 -23.39
C GLN A 46 22.87 2.92 -23.30
N GLN A 47 24.05 2.64 -22.75
CA GLN A 47 24.51 1.26 -22.56
C GLN A 47 23.83 0.57 -21.37
N GLU A 48 23.32 1.34 -20.40
CA GLU A 48 22.70 0.84 -19.18
C GLU A 48 21.34 1.50 -18.94
N THR A 49 20.50 0.81 -18.18
CA THR A 49 19.22 1.36 -17.73
C THR A 49 19.45 2.34 -16.61
N GLU A 50 18.82 3.50 -16.71
CA GLU A 50 18.83 4.55 -15.70
C GLU A 50 17.42 4.78 -15.14
N LEU A 51 17.36 5.06 -13.83
CA LEU A 51 16.16 5.47 -13.11
C LEU A 51 16.28 6.95 -12.74
N SER A 52 15.36 7.77 -13.28
CA SER A 52 15.20 9.18 -12.93
C SER A 52 14.03 9.34 -11.96
N LEU A 53 14.29 9.90 -10.78
CA LEU A 53 13.29 10.15 -9.74
C LEU A 53 12.90 11.62 -9.71
N SER A 54 11.62 11.90 -9.45
CA SER A 54 11.08 13.25 -9.23
C SER A 54 9.91 13.21 -8.23
N GLY A 55 9.38 14.37 -7.84
CA GLY A 55 8.29 14.46 -6.87
C GLY A 55 8.79 14.37 -5.42
N ILE A 56 8.12 13.59 -4.58
CA ILE A 56 8.51 13.37 -3.18
C ILE A 56 9.90 12.73 -3.14
N VAL A 57 10.81 13.34 -2.39
CA VAL A 57 12.18 12.85 -2.25
C VAL A 57 12.20 11.52 -1.52
N ILE A 58 12.85 10.51 -2.11
CA ILE A 58 13.13 9.22 -1.49
C ILE A 58 14.62 9.17 -1.20
N ASP A 59 14.97 9.04 0.08
CA ASP A 59 16.36 8.88 0.49
C ASP A 59 16.91 7.51 0.06
N GLY A 60 18.19 7.48 -0.30
CA GLY A 60 18.91 6.26 -0.62
C GLY A 60 19.43 6.19 -2.06
N ASP A 61 20.16 5.11 -2.34
CA ASP A 61 20.71 4.86 -3.68
C ASP A 61 19.57 4.41 -4.63
N PRO A 62 19.36 5.11 -5.76
CA PRO A 62 18.38 4.72 -6.79
C PRO A 62 18.57 3.28 -7.27
N GLN A 63 19.76 2.74 -7.24
CA GLN A 63 20.06 1.36 -7.62
C GLN A 63 19.42 0.33 -6.66
N ASN A 64 19.11 0.72 -5.42
CA ASN A 64 18.43 -0.13 -4.45
C ASN A 64 16.90 0.00 -4.51
N ASN A 65 16.37 0.90 -5.35
CA ASN A 65 14.94 1.06 -5.56
C ASN A 65 14.29 -0.24 -6.08
N LEU A 66 13.08 -0.56 -5.59
CA LEU A 66 12.36 -1.77 -6.00
C LEU A 66 12.07 -1.80 -7.51
N VAL A 67 11.86 -0.65 -8.13
CA VAL A 67 11.72 -0.50 -9.59
C VAL A 67 12.97 -1.03 -10.31
N MET A 68 14.17 -0.65 -9.85
CA MET A 68 15.41 -1.15 -10.44
C MET A 68 15.64 -2.65 -10.17
N LYS A 69 15.20 -3.14 -9.02
CA LYS A 69 15.25 -4.59 -8.74
C LYS A 69 14.30 -5.35 -9.65
N ALA A 70 13.08 -4.85 -9.85
CA ALA A 70 12.10 -5.42 -10.78
C ALA A 70 12.63 -5.44 -12.22
N TRP A 71 13.24 -4.34 -12.68
CA TRP A 71 13.89 -4.28 -13.97
C TRP A 71 14.98 -5.33 -14.14
N ARG A 72 15.93 -5.41 -13.21
CA ARG A 72 17.05 -6.36 -13.28
C ARG A 72 16.58 -7.80 -13.35
N ARG A 73 15.51 -8.18 -12.63
CA ARG A 73 14.97 -9.53 -12.67
C ARG A 73 14.55 -9.94 -14.08
N LEU A 74 13.75 -9.11 -14.74
CA LEU A 74 13.26 -9.43 -16.09
C LEU A 74 14.31 -9.22 -17.15
N SER A 75 15.11 -8.16 -17.08
CA SER A 75 16.15 -7.89 -18.07
C SER A 75 17.24 -8.96 -18.08
N CYS A 76 17.65 -9.47 -16.92
CA CYS A 76 18.60 -10.59 -16.85
C CYS A 76 17.99 -11.90 -17.35
N ARG A 77 16.72 -12.20 -16.98
CA ARG A 77 16.03 -13.42 -17.41
C ARG A 77 15.82 -13.49 -18.92
N PHE A 78 15.51 -12.37 -19.55
CA PHE A 78 15.15 -12.29 -20.97
C PHE A 78 16.17 -11.56 -21.84
N SER A 79 17.34 -11.20 -21.31
CA SER A 79 18.40 -10.47 -22.03
C SER A 79 17.87 -9.21 -22.73
N LEU A 80 17.10 -8.37 -22.00
CA LEU A 80 16.43 -7.20 -22.56
C LEU A 80 17.43 -6.06 -22.82
N PRO A 81 17.24 -5.26 -23.88
CA PRO A 81 18.02 -4.05 -24.09
C PRO A 81 17.69 -3.00 -23.05
N PRO A 82 18.62 -2.08 -22.74
CA PRO A 82 18.40 -1.05 -21.74
C PRO A 82 17.24 -0.12 -22.08
N ILE A 83 16.62 0.45 -21.05
CA ILE A 83 15.56 1.45 -21.13
C ILE A 83 15.87 2.62 -20.20
N SER A 84 15.26 3.77 -20.43
CA SER A 84 15.17 4.84 -19.41
C SER A 84 13.85 4.70 -18.65
N ILE A 85 13.93 4.77 -17.33
CA ILE A 85 12.78 4.67 -16.41
C ILE A 85 12.64 6.03 -15.72
N TYR A 86 11.43 6.61 -15.77
CA TYR A 86 11.09 7.85 -15.08
C TYR A 86 10.00 7.54 -14.08
N LEU A 87 10.25 7.89 -12.80
CA LEU A 87 9.30 7.69 -11.70
C LEU A 87 9.06 9.01 -10.97
N HIS A 88 7.84 9.53 -11.08
CA HIS A 88 7.38 10.67 -10.30
C HIS A 88 6.62 10.20 -9.07
N LYS A 89 7.12 10.53 -7.89
CA LYS A 89 6.55 10.11 -6.61
C LYS A 89 5.57 11.14 -6.06
N ALA A 90 4.33 10.72 -5.87
CA ALA A 90 3.28 11.43 -5.15
C ALA A 90 2.77 10.64 -3.92
N ILE A 91 3.00 9.32 -3.88
CA ILE A 91 2.68 8.46 -2.73
C ILE A 91 3.79 8.61 -1.69
N PRO A 92 3.48 9.03 -0.45
CA PRO A 92 4.47 9.16 0.62
C PRO A 92 5.18 7.84 0.93
N PHE A 93 6.51 7.92 1.14
CA PHE A 93 7.32 6.76 1.49
C PHE A 93 7.17 6.39 2.98
N GLY A 94 7.26 5.08 3.31
CA GLY A 94 7.21 4.59 4.69
C GLY A 94 5.89 4.91 5.40
N ALA A 95 4.79 4.90 4.67
CA ALA A 95 3.49 5.41 5.10
C ALA A 95 2.40 4.33 5.27
N GLY A 96 2.74 3.04 5.13
CA GLY A 96 1.74 1.96 5.15
C GLY A 96 0.91 1.83 3.87
N LEU A 97 1.28 2.52 2.78
CA LEU A 97 0.50 2.67 1.55
C LEU A 97 0.95 1.78 0.39
N GLY A 98 2.04 1.06 0.53
CA GLY A 98 2.54 0.12 -0.49
C GLY A 98 3.11 0.76 -1.77
N GLY A 99 3.40 2.09 -1.79
CA GLY A 99 3.80 2.81 -3.00
C GLY A 99 4.99 2.18 -3.74
N GLY A 100 6.08 1.84 -3.04
CA GLY A 100 7.24 1.21 -3.67
C GLY A 100 6.96 -0.18 -4.24
N SER A 101 6.10 -0.96 -3.58
CA SER A 101 5.64 -2.28 -4.07
C SER A 101 4.75 -2.12 -5.31
N SER A 102 3.91 -1.08 -5.32
CA SER A 102 3.09 -0.71 -6.48
C SER A 102 3.97 -0.36 -7.68
N ASP A 103 4.93 0.55 -7.50
CA ASP A 103 5.86 0.95 -8.57
C ASP A 103 6.56 -0.26 -9.20
N ALA A 104 7.04 -1.19 -8.35
CA ALA A 104 7.74 -2.40 -8.81
C ALA A 104 6.80 -3.36 -9.56
N ALA A 105 5.61 -3.60 -9.06
CA ALA A 105 4.62 -4.47 -9.70
C ALA A 105 4.16 -3.92 -11.05
N PHE A 106 3.87 -2.61 -11.10
CA PHE A 106 3.53 -1.93 -12.36
C PHE A 106 4.69 -1.99 -13.35
N LEU A 107 5.95 -1.82 -12.92
CA LEU A 107 7.09 -1.97 -13.82
C LEU A 107 7.18 -3.38 -14.37
N LEU A 108 7.01 -4.44 -13.56
CA LEU A 108 7.01 -5.83 -14.04
C LEU A 108 5.96 -6.02 -15.14
N ALA A 109 4.73 -5.56 -14.91
CA ALA A 109 3.65 -5.65 -15.91
C ALA A 109 3.97 -4.81 -17.17
N MET A 110 4.48 -3.59 -17.00
CA MET A 110 4.87 -2.73 -18.13
C MET A 110 5.97 -3.36 -18.98
N VAL A 111 6.99 -3.94 -18.38
CA VAL A 111 8.11 -4.61 -19.09
C VAL A 111 7.60 -5.85 -19.80
N ARG A 112 6.77 -6.69 -19.16
CA ARG A 112 6.13 -7.83 -19.81
C ARG A 112 5.38 -7.40 -21.08
N ASP A 113 4.50 -6.40 -20.95
CA ASP A 113 3.65 -5.95 -22.04
C ASP A 113 4.49 -5.25 -23.17
N TYR A 114 5.43 -4.41 -22.79
CA TYR A 114 6.25 -3.64 -23.74
C TYR A 114 7.14 -4.53 -24.60
N PHE A 115 7.80 -5.52 -23.99
CA PHE A 115 8.68 -6.46 -24.69
C PHE A 115 7.94 -7.74 -25.15
N ARG A 116 6.62 -7.85 -24.86
CA ARG A 116 5.78 -9.03 -25.18
C ARG A 116 6.38 -10.31 -24.65
N LEU A 117 6.80 -10.27 -23.38
CA LEU A 117 7.46 -11.42 -22.76
C LEU A 117 6.48 -12.58 -22.58
N PRO A 118 6.92 -13.84 -22.80
CA PRO A 118 6.11 -15.04 -22.62
C PRO A 118 5.99 -15.39 -21.11
N LEU A 119 5.43 -14.49 -20.33
CA LEU A 119 5.16 -14.66 -18.90
C LEU A 119 3.65 -14.75 -18.67
N SER A 120 3.22 -15.84 -18.07
CA SER A 120 1.85 -15.96 -17.55
C SER A 120 1.63 -15.04 -16.34
N ASP A 121 0.36 -14.80 -15.98
CA ASP A 121 0.04 -14.00 -14.78
C ASP A 121 0.60 -14.67 -13.51
N ASP A 122 0.51 -16.00 -13.37
CA ASP A 122 1.08 -16.77 -12.26
C ASP A 122 2.62 -16.64 -12.16
N GLU A 123 3.31 -16.55 -13.30
CA GLU A 123 4.76 -16.33 -13.29
C GLU A 123 5.09 -14.90 -12.91
N LEU A 124 4.30 -13.93 -13.37
CA LEU A 124 4.47 -12.52 -13.00
C LEU A 124 4.22 -12.30 -11.49
N ASP A 125 3.20 -12.96 -10.92
CA ASP A 125 2.93 -12.97 -9.48
C ASP A 125 4.13 -13.51 -8.68
N LYS A 126 4.78 -14.58 -9.14
CA LYS A 126 6.00 -15.11 -8.50
C LYS A 126 7.18 -14.15 -8.58
N GLU A 127 7.34 -13.46 -9.71
CA GLU A 127 8.37 -12.41 -9.83
C GLU A 127 8.07 -11.26 -8.86
N ALA A 128 6.82 -10.82 -8.75
CA ALA A 128 6.40 -9.77 -7.83
C ALA A 128 6.60 -10.18 -6.37
N ALA A 129 6.16 -11.38 -5.97
CA ALA A 129 6.31 -11.92 -4.62
C ALA A 129 7.77 -11.95 -4.14
N SER A 130 8.71 -12.19 -5.05
CA SER A 130 10.14 -12.20 -4.74
C SER A 130 10.73 -10.81 -4.44
N LEU A 131 10.03 -9.73 -4.82
CA LEU A 131 10.40 -8.35 -4.54
C LEU A 131 9.85 -7.84 -3.21
N GLY A 132 8.68 -8.34 -2.81
CA GLY A 132 8.02 -8.00 -1.56
C GLY A 132 6.62 -8.58 -1.47
N ALA A 133 6.15 -8.85 -0.25
CA ALA A 133 4.85 -9.50 0.01
C ALA A 133 3.66 -8.70 -0.56
N ASP A 134 3.72 -7.35 -0.55
CA ASP A 134 2.65 -6.49 -1.07
C ASP A 134 2.67 -6.38 -2.62
N CYS A 135 3.77 -6.76 -3.31
CA CYS A 135 3.88 -6.52 -4.76
C CYS A 135 2.81 -7.26 -5.59
N PRO A 136 2.50 -8.54 -5.34
CA PRO A 136 1.49 -9.24 -6.13
C PRO A 136 0.09 -8.61 -6.03
N PHE A 137 -0.27 -8.01 -4.88
CA PHE A 137 -1.54 -7.31 -4.73
C PHE A 137 -1.77 -6.29 -5.86
N PHE A 138 -0.75 -5.53 -6.24
CA PHE A 138 -0.85 -4.47 -7.26
C PHE A 138 -0.95 -5.00 -8.69
N LEU A 139 -0.63 -6.28 -8.94
CA LEU A 139 -0.92 -6.93 -10.21
C LEU A 139 -2.42 -7.27 -10.34
N HIS A 140 -3.06 -7.66 -9.24
CA HIS A 140 -4.51 -7.90 -9.18
C HIS A 140 -5.31 -6.61 -9.06
N ASN A 141 -4.83 -5.66 -8.29
CA ASN A 141 -5.31 -4.28 -8.10
C ASN A 141 -6.82 -4.15 -7.82
N LYS A 142 -7.34 -4.97 -6.94
CA LYS A 142 -8.73 -5.01 -6.48
C LYS A 142 -8.79 -5.36 -4.99
N PRO A 143 -9.94 -5.16 -4.30
CA PRO A 143 -10.07 -5.56 -2.90
C PRO A 143 -9.76 -7.04 -2.72
N LEU A 144 -8.85 -7.37 -1.79
CA LEU A 144 -8.42 -8.74 -1.49
C LEU A 144 -8.25 -8.93 0.02
N LEU A 145 -8.67 -10.10 0.51
CA LEU A 145 -8.23 -10.62 1.79
C LEU A 145 -6.86 -11.25 1.60
N ALA A 146 -5.88 -10.80 2.35
CA ALA A 146 -4.54 -11.37 2.36
C ALA A 146 -4.25 -12.06 3.69
N LYS A 147 -3.63 -13.24 3.62
CA LYS A 147 -3.21 -14.10 4.73
C LYS A 147 -1.71 -14.40 4.64
N GLY A 148 -1.23 -15.31 5.48
CA GLY A 148 0.19 -15.63 5.53
C GLY A 148 1.02 -14.46 6.04
N ILE A 149 2.04 -14.05 5.32
CA ILE A 149 2.80 -12.82 5.58
C ILE A 149 2.24 -11.60 4.83
N GLY A 150 1.02 -11.73 4.27
CA GLY A 150 0.36 -10.75 3.41
C GLY A 150 0.44 -11.11 1.92
N ASP A 151 0.76 -12.37 1.60
CA ASP A 151 1.08 -12.88 0.27
C ASP A 151 0.11 -13.97 -0.24
N GLU A 152 -0.81 -14.45 0.59
CA GLU A 152 -1.86 -15.41 0.22
C GLU A 152 -3.18 -14.67 0.00
N PHE A 153 -3.61 -14.51 -1.26
CA PHE A 153 -4.76 -13.68 -1.61
C PHE A 153 -6.03 -14.48 -1.86
N GLU A 154 -7.12 -14.00 -1.25
CA GLU A 154 -8.47 -14.50 -1.49
C GLU A 154 -9.38 -13.34 -1.97
N PRO A 155 -10.23 -13.55 -3.00
CA PRO A 155 -11.20 -12.54 -3.40
C PRO A 155 -12.14 -12.16 -2.27
N ILE A 156 -12.48 -10.88 -2.16
CA ILE A 156 -13.49 -10.36 -1.25
C ILE A 156 -14.41 -9.40 -1.99
N GLU A 157 -15.72 -9.57 -1.79
CA GLU A 157 -16.70 -8.64 -2.35
C GLU A 157 -16.82 -7.44 -1.42
N LEU A 158 -16.30 -6.31 -1.86
CA LEU A 158 -16.30 -5.07 -1.11
C LEU A 158 -16.30 -3.89 -2.08
N SER A 159 -17.25 -2.98 -1.91
CA SER A 159 -17.28 -1.73 -2.65
C SER A 159 -17.50 -0.55 -1.71
N LEU A 160 -16.66 0.47 -1.85
CA LEU A 160 -16.73 1.73 -1.10
C LEU A 160 -17.08 2.91 -2.00
N LYS A 161 -17.65 2.67 -3.19
CA LYS A 161 -17.91 3.70 -4.22
C LYS A 161 -18.75 4.90 -3.75
N SER A 162 -19.55 4.73 -2.72
CA SER A 162 -20.36 5.82 -2.14
C SER A 162 -19.60 6.70 -1.15
N TYR A 163 -18.35 6.34 -0.84
CA TYR A 163 -17.57 7.06 0.16
C TYR A 163 -16.47 7.90 -0.45
N ARG A 164 -16.20 9.03 0.20
CA ARG A 164 -14.98 9.82 0.03
C ARG A 164 -13.93 9.29 0.99
N ILE A 165 -12.68 9.27 0.56
CA ILE A 165 -11.56 8.89 1.41
C ILE A 165 -10.66 10.09 1.62
N VAL A 166 -10.31 10.34 2.87
CA VAL A 166 -9.26 11.29 3.26
C VAL A 166 -8.11 10.50 3.85
N LEU A 167 -6.90 10.79 3.41
CA LEU A 167 -5.66 10.22 3.91
C LEU A 167 -4.82 11.32 4.55
N VAL A 168 -4.39 11.12 5.78
CA VAL A 168 -3.50 12.03 6.50
C VAL A 168 -2.25 11.28 6.92
N LYS A 169 -1.07 11.77 6.48
CA LYS A 169 0.23 11.19 6.87
C LYS A 169 1.04 12.26 7.59
N PRO A 170 1.27 12.12 8.92
CA PRO A 170 2.13 13.03 9.67
C PRO A 170 3.58 12.94 9.22
N SER A 171 4.40 13.91 9.65
CA SER A 171 5.85 13.89 9.35
C SER A 171 6.57 12.68 9.95
N VAL A 172 6.09 12.16 11.08
CA VAL A 172 6.65 10.98 11.74
C VAL A 172 6.51 9.74 10.86
N SER A 173 7.52 8.88 10.92
CA SER A 173 7.53 7.56 10.26
C SER A 173 7.69 6.46 11.29
N VAL A 174 6.92 5.38 11.13
CA VAL A 174 6.97 4.20 12.00
C VAL A 174 7.73 3.10 11.27
N PRO A 175 8.94 2.70 11.73
CA PRO A 175 9.60 1.55 11.16
C PRO A 175 8.75 0.29 11.37
N THR A 176 8.50 -0.48 10.31
CA THR A 176 7.66 -1.68 10.36
C THR A 176 8.12 -2.67 11.43
N SER A 177 9.45 -2.84 11.58
CA SER A 177 10.03 -3.69 12.62
C SER A 177 9.67 -3.25 14.05
N VAL A 178 9.53 -1.94 14.27
CA VAL A 178 9.11 -1.38 15.57
C VAL A 178 7.65 -1.72 15.82
N ALA A 179 6.76 -1.53 14.82
CA ALA A 179 5.35 -1.87 14.96
C ALA A 179 5.16 -3.36 15.33
N TYR A 180 5.81 -4.27 14.59
CA TYR A 180 5.75 -5.71 14.89
C TYR A 180 6.33 -6.11 16.26
N SER A 181 7.34 -5.41 16.76
CA SER A 181 7.95 -5.73 18.06
C SER A 181 7.06 -5.44 19.26
N LEU A 182 6.01 -4.65 19.05
CA LEU A 182 5.13 -4.16 20.10
C LEU A 182 3.77 -4.89 20.16
N VAL A 183 3.48 -5.77 19.18
CA VAL A 183 2.18 -6.42 19.05
C VAL A 183 2.22 -7.84 19.60
N THR A 184 1.18 -8.21 20.35
CA THR A 184 0.92 -9.59 20.76
C THR A 184 -0.12 -10.20 19.81
N PRO A 185 0.17 -11.34 19.17
CA PRO A 185 -0.79 -11.99 18.28
C PRO A 185 -2.08 -12.39 18.97
N VAL A 186 -3.22 -12.10 18.35
CA VAL A 186 -4.55 -12.46 18.85
C VAL A 186 -5.41 -12.95 17.70
N LEU A 187 -6.04 -14.11 17.86
CA LEU A 187 -7.01 -14.58 16.88
C LEU A 187 -8.27 -13.70 16.88
N PRO A 188 -8.78 -13.30 15.73
CA PRO A 188 -10.02 -12.53 15.64
C PRO A 188 -11.21 -13.37 16.14
N GLU A 189 -12.13 -12.73 16.86
CA GLU A 189 -13.37 -13.37 17.35
C GLU A 189 -14.38 -13.59 16.22
N GLU A 190 -14.40 -12.69 15.23
CA GLU A 190 -15.29 -12.71 14.08
C GLU A 190 -14.47 -12.74 12.78
N PRO A 191 -14.85 -13.58 11.78
CA PRO A 191 -14.19 -13.56 10.48
C PRO A 191 -14.30 -12.18 9.83
N VAL A 192 -13.20 -11.71 9.22
CA VAL A 192 -13.17 -10.38 8.57
C VAL A 192 -14.22 -10.26 7.46
N ARG A 193 -14.53 -11.35 6.75
CA ARG A 193 -15.56 -11.35 5.70
C ARG A 193 -16.94 -10.94 6.23
N ASP A 194 -17.30 -11.41 7.42
CA ASP A 194 -18.59 -11.10 8.06
C ASP A 194 -18.62 -9.63 8.49
N THR A 195 -17.51 -9.10 8.96
CA THR A 195 -17.43 -7.71 9.40
C THR A 195 -17.43 -6.73 8.22
N VAL A 196 -16.67 -6.99 7.15
CA VAL A 196 -16.63 -6.08 5.98
C VAL A 196 -17.90 -6.12 5.14
N SER A 197 -18.74 -7.15 5.27
CA SER A 197 -20.06 -7.22 4.62
C SER A 197 -21.12 -6.37 5.30
N ARG A 198 -20.85 -5.88 6.52
CA ARG A 198 -21.74 -4.96 7.23
C ARG A 198 -21.68 -3.54 6.64
N PRO A 199 -22.69 -2.70 6.86
CA PRO A 199 -22.59 -1.27 6.57
C PRO A 199 -21.33 -0.64 7.21
N VAL A 200 -20.71 0.31 6.51
CA VAL A 200 -19.48 0.96 6.97
C VAL A 200 -19.65 1.64 8.34
N GLU A 201 -20.86 2.10 8.63
CA GLU A 201 -21.27 2.72 9.91
C GLU A 201 -21.08 1.77 11.10
N GLU A 202 -21.11 0.46 10.87
CA GLU A 202 -20.90 -0.57 11.89
C GLU A 202 -19.43 -1.00 12.06
N TRP A 203 -18.51 -0.50 11.22
CA TRP A 203 -17.12 -0.92 11.24
C TRP A 203 -16.33 -0.39 12.44
N ARG A 204 -16.72 0.79 12.96
CA ARG A 204 -16.03 1.38 14.10
C ARG A 204 -16.02 0.43 15.30
N GLY A 205 -14.81 0.11 15.81
CA GLY A 205 -14.59 -0.83 16.90
C GLY A 205 -14.68 -2.32 16.51
N ARG A 206 -15.02 -2.64 15.24
CA ARG A 206 -15.03 -4.01 14.73
C ARG A 206 -13.89 -4.28 13.75
N LEU A 207 -13.73 -3.44 12.74
CA LEU A 207 -12.54 -3.47 11.89
C LEU A 207 -11.42 -2.73 12.62
N ILE A 208 -10.41 -3.45 13.05
CA ILE A 208 -9.27 -2.93 13.81
C ILE A 208 -7.96 -3.22 13.10
N ASN A 209 -6.97 -2.39 13.40
CA ASN A 209 -5.59 -2.61 13.04
C ASN A 209 -4.81 -2.85 14.34
N ASP A 210 -4.28 -4.07 14.50
CA ASP A 210 -3.58 -4.48 15.73
C ASP A 210 -2.35 -3.64 16.07
N PHE A 211 -1.80 -2.92 15.10
CA PHE A 211 -0.68 -2.01 15.38
C PHE A 211 -1.12 -0.72 16.08
N GLU A 212 -2.40 -0.31 15.98
CA GLU A 212 -2.85 0.99 16.48
C GLU A 212 -2.55 1.20 17.96
N GLU A 213 -2.89 0.25 18.82
CA GLU A 213 -2.70 0.38 20.28
C GLU A 213 -1.24 0.70 20.61
N SER A 214 -0.31 -0.08 20.10
CA SER A 214 1.12 0.05 20.39
C SER A 214 1.76 1.25 19.70
N VAL A 215 1.35 1.53 18.46
CA VAL A 215 1.88 2.67 17.69
C VAL A 215 1.37 3.98 18.28
N PHE A 216 0.09 4.09 18.63
CA PHE A 216 -0.47 5.32 19.22
C PHE A 216 0.09 5.60 20.63
N ALA A 217 0.37 4.56 21.42
CA ALA A 217 1.06 4.74 22.70
C ALA A 217 2.46 5.34 22.53
N ARG A 218 3.16 5.04 21.45
CA ARG A 218 4.52 5.51 21.18
C ARG A 218 4.57 6.80 20.33
N PHE A 219 3.59 6.99 19.47
CA PHE A 219 3.44 8.12 18.54
C PHE A 219 2.02 8.68 18.65
N PRO A 220 1.71 9.40 19.77
CA PRO A 220 0.34 9.85 20.07
C PRO A 220 -0.28 10.70 18.96
N GLU A 221 0.53 11.47 18.25
CA GLU A 221 0.12 12.33 17.14
C GLU A 221 -0.61 11.56 16.02
N ILE A 222 -0.32 10.26 15.86
CA ILE A 222 -1.02 9.42 14.86
C ILE A 222 -2.43 9.10 15.36
N GLY A 223 -2.58 8.78 16.65
CA GLY A 223 -3.88 8.55 17.29
C GLY A 223 -4.76 9.80 17.29
N GLU A 224 -4.18 10.96 17.63
CA GLU A 224 -4.87 12.26 17.59
C GLU A 224 -5.42 12.59 16.20
N ILE A 225 -4.72 12.22 15.12
CA ILE A 225 -5.23 12.38 13.74
C ILE A 225 -6.50 11.52 13.56
N LYS A 226 -6.49 10.26 14.02
CA LYS A 226 -7.66 9.37 13.91
C LYS A 226 -8.87 9.92 14.67
N ASP A 227 -8.66 10.37 15.90
CA ASP A 227 -9.72 10.95 16.73
C ASP A 227 -10.30 12.21 16.08
N ARG A 228 -9.43 13.09 15.59
CA ARG A 228 -9.84 14.32 14.91
C ARG A 228 -10.62 14.04 13.61
N LEU A 229 -10.27 13.00 12.85
CA LEU A 229 -11.02 12.59 11.66
C LEU A 229 -12.45 12.17 12.05
N TYR A 230 -12.63 11.44 13.16
CA TYR A 230 -13.96 11.12 13.68
C TYR A 230 -14.73 12.36 14.14
N GLU A 231 -14.08 13.32 14.83
CA GLU A 231 -14.69 14.60 15.22
C GLU A 231 -15.16 15.41 14.01
N GLN A 232 -14.48 15.27 12.86
CA GLN A 232 -14.84 15.91 11.60
C GLN A 232 -15.95 15.17 10.83
N GLY A 233 -16.47 14.07 11.38
CA GLY A 233 -17.61 13.33 10.87
C GLY A 233 -17.25 12.14 9.99
N ALA A 234 -16.05 11.58 10.13
CA ALA A 234 -15.73 10.32 9.49
C ALA A 234 -16.66 9.19 9.97
N VAL A 235 -17.18 8.42 9.04
CA VAL A 235 -17.98 7.22 9.32
C VAL A 235 -17.07 6.11 9.87
N TYR A 236 -15.87 5.99 9.28
CA TYR A 236 -14.85 5.05 9.71
C TYR A 236 -13.46 5.68 9.52
N ALA A 237 -12.53 5.41 10.45
CA ALA A 237 -11.13 5.80 10.34
C ALA A 237 -10.22 4.75 10.94
N SER A 238 -9.05 4.53 10.32
CA SER A 238 -8.04 3.58 10.79
C SER A 238 -6.66 3.94 10.28
N MET A 239 -5.62 3.43 10.94
CA MET A 239 -4.25 3.49 10.45
C MET A 239 -4.04 2.45 9.35
N SER A 240 -3.32 2.80 8.29
CA SER A 240 -2.98 1.89 7.21
C SER A 240 -1.66 1.15 7.48
N GLY A 241 -1.70 -0.18 7.45
CA GLY A 241 -0.52 -1.02 7.68
C GLY A 241 0.11 -0.75 9.04
N SER A 242 1.43 -0.68 9.09
CA SER A 242 2.20 -0.31 10.29
C SER A 242 2.26 1.21 10.55
N GLY A 243 1.52 1.99 9.77
CA GLY A 243 1.50 3.46 9.86
C GLY A 243 2.59 4.09 8.95
N SER A 244 2.75 5.40 9.04
CA SER A 244 2.04 6.34 9.92
C SER A 244 0.76 6.94 9.32
N SER A 245 0.34 6.56 8.10
CA SER A 245 -0.87 7.12 7.50
C SER A 245 -2.12 6.65 8.22
N VAL A 246 -3.03 7.59 8.45
CA VAL A 246 -4.41 7.35 8.89
C VAL A 246 -5.34 7.72 7.73
N PHE A 247 -6.28 6.86 7.43
CA PHE A 247 -7.32 7.13 6.45
C PHE A 247 -8.69 7.20 7.13
N ALA A 248 -9.61 7.91 6.49
CA ALA A 248 -11.00 7.99 6.93
C ALA A 248 -11.96 7.97 5.76
N LEU A 249 -13.13 7.36 5.98
CA LEU A 249 -14.23 7.29 5.03
C LEU A 249 -15.34 8.26 5.45
N PHE A 250 -15.82 9.04 4.49
CA PHE A 250 -16.91 10.00 4.67
C PHE A 250 -18.03 9.71 3.68
N ASP A 251 -19.26 9.82 4.13
CA ASP A 251 -20.49 9.67 3.32
C ASP A 251 -20.86 10.94 2.55
N LYS A 252 -20.09 12.02 2.74
CA LYS A 252 -20.27 13.34 2.13
C LYS A 252 -18.95 13.95 1.68
N GLU A 253 -19.01 15.00 0.88
CA GLU A 253 -17.84 15.78 0.55
C GLU A 253 -17.29 16.52 1.77
N VAL A 254 -15.97 16.45 1.93
CA VAL A 254 -15.23 17.16 2.98
C VAL A 254 -13.97 17.76 2.37
N ASP A 255 -13.62 18.94 2.83
CA ASP A 255 -12.35 19.59 2.53
C ASP A 255 -11.55 19.74 3.83
N LEU A 256 -10.50 18.94 3.95
CA LEU A 256 -9.64 18.89 5.13
C LEU A 256 -8.18 19.24 4.79
N ALA A 257 -7.92 19.80 3.60
CA ALA A 257 -6.57 20.08 3.12
C ALA A 257 -5.76 20.93 4.13
N ASP A 258 -6.37 21.96 4.69
CA ASP A 258 -5.72 22.90 5.61
C ASP A 258 -5.89 22.52 7.10
N CYS A 259 -6.57 21.39 7.37
CA CYS A 259 -6.89 20.98 8.75
C CYS A 259 -5.71 20.33 9.48
N TYR A 260 -4.69 19.85 8.76
CA TYR A 260 -3.56 19.08 9.32
C TYR A 260 -2.22 19.71 8.94
N PRO A 261 -1.84 20.84 9.57
CA PRO A 261 -0.60 21.56 9.24
C PRO A 261 0.62 20.65 9.46
N GLY A 262 1.54 20.64 8.48
CA GLY A 262 2.74 19.79 8.52
C GLY A 262 2.53 18.32 8.18
N CYS A 263 1.29 17.90 7.86
CA CYS A 263 0.99 16.57 7.35
C CYS A 263 0.80 16.59 5.82
N PHE A 264 1.07 15.47 5.20
CA PHE A 264 0.55 15.20 3.86
C PHE A 264 -0.94 14.86 3.97
N VAL A 265 -1.78 15.56 3.21
CA VAL A 265 -3.22 15.30 3.13
C VAL A 265 -3.60 15.02 1.69
N TRP A 266 -4.38 13.97 1.48
CA TRP A 266 -4.93 13.64 0.18
C TRP A 266 -6.41 13.26 0.33
N THR A 267 -7.23 13.70 -0.62
CA THR A 267 -8.66 13.39 -0.66
C THR A 267 -9.00 12.79 -2.02
N GLY A 268 -9.80 11.75 -2.03
CA GLY A 268 -10.24 11.08 -3.24
C GLY A 268 -11.61 10.41 -3.10
N ILE A 269 -12.00 9.73 -4.16
CA ILE A 269 -13.18 8.86 -4.18
C ILE A 269 -12.74 7.39 -4.17
N CYS A 270 -13.55 6.54 -3.56
CA CYS A 270 -13.37 5.11 -3.68
C CYS A 270 -14.01 4.63 -4.99
N GLU A 271 -13.24 4.04 -5.88
CA GLU A 271 -13.71 3.65 -7.23
C GLU A 271 -14.05 2.16 -7.35
N VAL A 272 -13.74 1.36 -6.34
CA VAL A 272 -13.94 -0.10 -6.34
C VAL A 272 -15.02 -0.49 -5.34
#